data_c56c58f16af501fa6d8f07bdaf372211
#
_entry.id   c56c58f16af501fa6d8f07bdaf372211
#
_cell.length_a   1.000
_cell.length_b   1.000
_cell.length_c   1.000
_cell.angle_alpha   90.00
_cell.angle_beta   90.00
_cell.angle_gamma   90.00
#
_symmetry.space_group_name_H-M   'P 1'
#
loop_
_entity.id
_entity.type
_entity.pdbx_description
1 polymer ?
#
loop_
_entity_poly.entity_id
_entity_poly.type
_entity_poly.pdbx_seq_one_letter_code
_entity_poly.pdbx_strand_id
1 'polypeptide(L)'
;MTALSSEKMMSSEAWNSHLFPLAAVKVYKGSAVFLDGGYCTNVPSPSAIPLGIASETVDNSGGSAGAKSVNVRLHDEINAVWFANSASSDAIAATNRGQTAHFVDDQTVALLSTGRAKAGIILDVDTVRGVLVAVRYLPMSKRLISAATVAFASNDIAIASPIPGAMYRIPTTGAASTVSLGNTGSMAGDVVYFVADGTANGHTVTYRDGSTAISAAATASKRHLAQCIYNGSVWACSLVVGP
;
A
#
# COMPACT_ATOMS: atom_id res chain seq x y z
N MET A 1 -18.06 13.88 -13.49
CA MET A 1 -17.42 12.75 -14.21
C MET A 1 -18.26 11.49 -13.93
N THR A 2 -18.42 10.65 -14.89
CA THR A 2 -19.24 9.43 -14.77
C THR A 2 -18.36 8.21 -14.92
N ALA A 3 -18.64 7.15 -14.15
CA ALA A 3 -18.01 5.85 -14.28
C ALA A 3 -18.13 5.33 -15.74
N LEU A 4 -17.29 4.36 -16.10
CA LEU A 4 -17.29 3.78 -17.43
C LEU A 4 -18.68 3.22 -17.78
N SER A 5 -19.29 3.71 -18.86
CA SER A 5 -20.65 3.34 -19.31
C SER A 5 -20.64 2.38 -20.50
N SER A 6 -19.48 2.13 -21.11
CA SER A 6 -19.29 1.22 -22.22
C SER A 6 -17.90 0.57 -22.15
N GLU A 7 -17.69 -0.48 -22.94
CA GLU A 7 -16.37 -1.13 -23.02
C GLU A 7 -15.28 -0.19 -23.53
N LYS A 8 -14.12 -0.23 -22.87
CA LYS A 8 -12.94 0.54 -23.27
C LYS A 8 -11.80 -0.43 -23.58
N MET A 9 -11.26 -0.35 -24.80
CA MET A 9 -10.04 -1.09 -25.12
C MET A 9 -8.86 -0.41 -24.46
N MET A 10 -8.23 -1.14 -23.54
CA MET A 10 -6.96 -0.74 -22.93
C MET A 10 -5.88 -1.71 -23.41
N SER A 11 -4.90 -1.20 -24.16
CA SER A 11 -3.80 -2.02 -24.63
C SER A 11 -2.82 -2.27 -23.50
N SER A 12 -2.80 -3.47 -22.98
CA SER A 12 -1.69 -4.01 -22.20
C SER A 12 -1.66 -5.51 -22.38
N GLU A 13 -0.50 -6.08 -22.53
CA GLU A 13 -0.29 -7.52 -22.51
C GLU A 13 0.11 -7.92 -21.08
N ALA A 14 -0.82 -8.39 -20.27
CA ALA A 14 -0.55 -8.84 -18.92
C ALA A 14 -0.97 -10.30 -18.73
N TRP A 15 -0.16 -11.03 -18.02
CA TRP A 15 -0.22 -12.49 -17.95
C TRP A 15 -0.93 -13.04 -16.72
N ASN A 16 -1.23 -12.20 -15.73
CA ASN A 16 -1.83 -12.63 -14.48
C ASN A 16 -3.27 -12.14 -14.38
N SER A 17 -4.22 -13.04 -14.53
CA SER A 17 -5.63 -12.79 -14.28
C SER A 17 -6.13 -13.69 -13.16
N HIS A 18 -7.05 -13.18 -12.36
CA HIS A 18 -7.70 -13.91 -11.28
C HIS A 18 -9.19 -13.60 -11.23
N LEU A 19 -9.97 -14.61 -10.85
CA LEU A 19 -11.42 -14.51 -10.73
C LEU A 19 -11.80 -14.04 -9.33
N PHE A 20 -12.42 -12.86 -9.22
CA PHE A 20 -12.84 -12.28 -7.94
C PHE A 20 -14.37 -12.27 -7.82
N PRO A 21 -14.92 -12.57 -6.64
CA PRO A 21 -16.35 -12.41 -6.38
C PRO A 21 -16.73 -10.92 -6.49
N LEU A 22 -17.78 -10.63 -7.25
CA LEU A 22 -18.19 -9.28 -7.59
C LEU A 22 -19.26 -8.77 -6.60
N ALA A 23 -19.13 -7.53 -6.14
CA ALA A 23 -20.18 -6.82 -5.41
C ALA A 23 -21.47 -6.71 -6.28
N ALA A 24 -22.55 -6.20 -5.71
CA ALA A 24 -23.81 -5.98 -6.44
C ALA A 24 -23.70 -4.77 -7.40
N VAL A 25 -22.76 -4.84 -8.34
CA VAL A 25 -22.47 -3.78 -9.32
C VAL A 25 -22.27 -4.36 -10.71
N LYS A 26 -22.33 -3.47 -11.71
CA LYS A 26 -21.91 -3.79 -13.08
C LYS A 26 -20.51 -3.27 -13.33
N VAL A 27 -19.62 -4.14 -13.80
CA VAL A 27 -18.26 -3.81 -14.20
C VAL A 27 -18.12 -3.99 -15.69
N TYR A 28 -17.49 -3.03 -16.36
CA TYR A 28 -17.21 -3.10 -17.79
C TYR A 28 -15.77 -3.57 -18.04
N LYS A 29 -15.57 -4.30 -19.12
CA LYS A 29 -14.24 -4.63 -19.62
C LYS A 29 -13.40 -3.36 -19.79
N GLY A 30 -12.20 -3.36 -19.25
CA GLY A 30 -11.28 -2.23 -19.32
C GLY A 30 -11.41 -1.23 -18.17
N SER A 31 -12.40 -1.36 -17.28
CA SER A 31 -12.47 -0.52 -16.07
C SER A 31 -11.48 -0.96 -15.01
N ALA A 32 -10.98 -0.01 -14.23
CA ALA A 32 -10.28 -0.31 -13.00
C ALA A 32 -11.24 -0.96 -11.99
N VAL A 33 -10.73 -1.93 -11.25
CA VAL A 33 -11.51 -2.63 -10.23
C VAL A 33 -10.75 -2.67 -8.91
N PHE A 34 -11.52 -2.66 -7.84
CA PHE A 34 -11.05 -2.50 -6.48
C PHE A 34 -11.59 -3.63 -5.60
N LEU A 35 -10.84 -4.01 -4.57
CA LEU A 35 -11.32 -4.89 -3.52
C LEU A 35 -11.81 -4.03 -2.35
N ASP A 36 -13.07 -4.19 -1.98
CA ASP A 36 -13.68 -3.53 -0.83
C ASP A 36 -14.62 -4.51 -0.13
N GLY A 37 -14.51 -4.64 1.19
CA GLY A 37 -15.32 -5.58 1.96
C GLY A 37 -15.25 -7.05 1.53
N GLY A 38 -14.15 -7.46 0.85
CA GLY A 38 -13.97 -8.83 0.34
C GLY A 38 -14.56 -9.08 -1.06
N TYR A 39 -15.16 -8.07 -1.68
CA TYR A 39 -15.73 -8.16 -3.02
C TYR A 39 -15.06 -7.20 -3.99
N CYS A 40 -14.99 -7.60 -5.25
CA CYS A 40 -14.55 -6.74 -6.33
C CYS A 40 -15.64 -5.70 -6.66
N THR A 41 -15.25 -4.45 -6.83
CA THR A 41 -16.15 -3.33 -7.17
C THR A 41 -15.47 -2.39 -8.16
N ASN A 42 -16.26 -1.57 -8.85
CA ASN A 42 -15.77 -0.47 -9.68
C ASN A 42 -15.83 0.90 -9.00
N VAL A 43 -16.12 0.92 -7.70
CA VAL A 43 -16.20 2.16 -6.91
C VAL A 43 -14.92 2.34 -6.11
N PRO A 44 -14.07 3.33 -6.42
CA PRO A 44 -12.90 3.63 -5.62
C PRO A 44 -13.33 4.30 -4.31
N SER A 45 -12.91 3.73 -3.19
CA SER A 45 -13.00 4.34 -1.87
C SER A 45 -11.60 4.49 -1.27
N PRO A 46 -11.39 5.34 -0.25
CA PRO A 46 -10.09 5.49 0.38
C PRO A 46 -9.52 4.20 0.97
N SER A 47 -10.41 3.28 1.37
CA SER A 47 -10.06 1.95 1.92
C SER A 47 -10.00 0.86 0.86
N ALA A 48 -10.52 1.10 -0.34
CA ALA A 48 -10.53 0.11 -1.40
C ALA A 48 -9.13 -0.14 -1.95
N ILE A 49 -8.82 -1.40 -2.20
CA ILE A 49 -7.53 -1.84 -2.72
C ILE A 49 -7.64 -1.96 -4.23
N PRO A 50 -6.90 -1.18 -5.04
CA PRO A 50 -6.88 -1.36 -6.48
C PRO A 50 -6.37 -2.76 -6.85
N LEU A 51 -7.16 -3.55 -7.55
CA LEU A 51 -6.78 -4.92 -7.96
C LEU A 51 -6.16 -4.95 -9.35
N GLY A 52 -6.75 -4.25 -10.29
CA GLY A 52 -6.34 -4.32 -11.67
C GLY A 52 -7.41 -3.82 -12.63
N ILE A 53 -7.43 -4.41 -13.82
CA ILE A 53 -8.37 -4.08 -14.89
C ILE A 53 -9.27 -5.27 -15.18
N ALA A 54 -10.59 -5.02 -15.28
CA ALA A 54 -11.56 -6.04 -15.67
C ALA A 54 -11.26 -6.55 -17.09
N SER A 55 -11.16 -7.88 -17.24
CA SER A 55 -10.92 -8.52 -18.53
C SER A 55 -12.19 -8.76 -19.32
N GLU A 56 -13.33 -8.63 -18.68
CA GLU A 56 -14.66 -8.88 -19.22
C GLU A 56 -15.71 -7.95 -18.62
N THR A 57 -16.86 -7.85 -19.26
CA THR A 57 -18.02 -7.13 -18.72
C THR A 57 -18.89 -8.11 -17.95
N VAL A 58 -19.15 -7.81 -16.67
CA VAL A 58 -20.03 -8.61 -15.81
C VAL A 58 -21.07 -7.71 -15.14
N ASP A 59 -22.32 -8.08 -15.24
CA ASP A 59 -23.43 -7.37 -14.60
C ASP A 59 -23.98 -8.19 -13.42
N ASN A 60 -23.70 -7.76 -12.21
CA ASN A 60 -24.23 -8.30 -10.96
C ASN A 60 -25.12 -7.29 -10.21
N SER A 61 -25.55 -6.20 -10.89
CA SER A 61 -26.30 -5.12 -10.25
C SER A 61 -27.66 -5.54 -9.68
N GLY A 62 -28.26 -6.60 -10.23
CA GLY A 62 -29.49 -7.19 -9.72
C GLY A 62 -29.31 -8.40 -8.80
N GLY A 63 -28.07 -8.78 -8.50
CA GLY A 63 -27.74 -9.94 -7.66
C GLY A 63 -27.23 -9.55 -6.27
N SER A 64 -27.04 -10.55 -5.41
CA SER A 64 -26.29 -10.35 -4.16
C SER A 64 -24.79 -10.29 -4.40
N ALA A 65 -24.05 -9.68 -3.47
CA ALA A 65 -22.59 -9.68 -3.51
C ALA A 65 -22.05 -11.13 -3.52
N GLY A 66 -21.14 -11.41 -4.44
CA GLY A 66 -20.57 -12.74 -4.66
C GLY A 66 -21.39 -13.67 -5.55
N ALA A 67 -22.61 -13.27 -5.99
CA ALA A 67 -23.43 -14.12 -6.89
C ALA A 67 -22.78 -14.31 -8.27
N LYS A 68 -21.97 -13.36 -8.71
CA LYS A 68 -21.15 -13.46 -9.91
C LYS A 68 -19.69 -13.11 -9.58
N SER A 69 -18.79 -13.53 -10.43
CA SER A 69 -17.36 -13.20 -10.35
C SER A 69 -16.92 -12.52 -11.64
N VAL A 70 -15.87 -11.71 -11.54
CA VAL A 70 -15.25 -11.03 -12.67
C VAL A 70 -13.78 -11.43 -12.78
N ASN A 71 -13.34 -11.69 -14.01
CA ASN A 71 -11.93 -11.96 -14.27
C ASN A 71 -11.16 -10.63 -14.32
N VAL A 72 -10.21 -10.46 -13.41
CA VAL A 72 -9.39 -9.26 -13.26
C VAL A 72 -7.97 -9.57 -13.68
N ARG A 73 -7.47 -8.78 -14.60
CA ARG A 73 -6.05 -8.75 -14.93
C ARG A 73 -5.34 -7.93 -13.87
N LEU A 74 -4.56 -8.63 -13.04
CA LEU A 74 -3.84 -8.00 -11.94
C LEU A 74 -2.69 -7.15 -12.48
N HIS A 75 -2.46 -6.03 -11.83
CA HIS A 75 -1.29 -5.22 -12.09
C HIS A 75 -0.08 -5.82 -11.40
N ASP A 76 0.95 -6.14 -12.17
CA ASP A 76 2.27 -6.35 -11.64
C ASP A 76 3.08 -5.03 -11.66
N GLU A 77 4.29 -5.04 -11.12
CA GLU A 77 5.11 -3.84 -10.92
C GLU A 77 5.52 -3.13 -12.22
N ILE A 78 5.26 -3.70 -13.38
CA ILE A 78 5.79 -3.24 -14.68
C ILE A 78 4.70 -2.60 -15.53
N ASN A 79 3.43 -2.85 -15.23
CA ASN A 79 2.33 -2.39 -16.07
C ASN A 79 1.94 -0.94 -15.80
N ALA A 80 1.91 -0.17 -16.87
CA ALA A 80 1.35 1.17 -16.88
C ALA A 80 0.07 1.19 -17.71
N VAL A 81 -0.92 1.95 -17.25
CA VAL A 81 -2.24 2.04 -17.85
C VAL A 81 -2.59 3.49 -18.10
N TRP A 82 -3.20 3.76 -19.26
CA TRP A 82 -3.74 5.06 -19.59
C TRP A 82 -5.14 5.22 -19.00
N PHE A 83 -5.30 6.22 -18.14
CA PHE A 83 -6.59 6.63 -17.56
C PHE A 83 -6.98 8.02 -18.09
N ALA A 84 -8.26 8.31 -18.09
CA ALA A 84 -8.72 9.65 -18.36
C ALA A 84 -8.17 10.62 -17.28
N ASN A 85 -7.86 11.83 -17.69
CA ASN A 85 -7.43 12.89 -16.78
C ASN A 85 -8.65 13.58 -16.16
N SER A 86 -8.57 13.92 -14.90
CA SER A 86 -9.55 14.80 -14.26
C SER A 86 -9.50 16.21 -14.87
N ALA A 87 -10.39 17.10 -14.42
CA ALA A 87 -10.51 18.44 -14.95
C ALA A 87 -10.24 19.51 -13.86
N SER A 88 -10.10 20.77 -14.28
CA SER A 88 -9.94 21.93 -13.41
C SER A 88 -8.70 21.83 -12.50
N SER A 89 -8.84 22.22 -11.23
CA SER A 89 -7.77 22.19 -10.23
C SER A 89 -7.28 20.80 -9.86
N ASP A 90 -7.98 19.75 -10.30
CA ASP A 90 -7.71 18.35 -10.02
C ASP A 90 -7.01 17.64 -11.20
N ALA A 91 -6.85 18.35 -12.30
CA ALA A 91 -6.19 17.83 -13.48
C ALA A 91 -4.70 17.59 -13.24
N ILE A 92 -4.21 16.48 -13.78
CA ILE A 92 -2.78 16.14 -13.75
C ILE A 92 -2.10 16.82 -14.94
N ALA A 93 -1.09 17.63 -14.68
CA ALA A 93 -0.25 18.27 -15.69
C ALA A 93 1.04 17.47 -15.93
N ALA A 94 1.72 17.77 -17.03
CA ALA A 94 3.00 17.14 -17.36
C ALA A 94 4.09 17.37 -16.29
N THR A 95 4.00 18.44 -15.52
CA THR A 95 4.89 18.76 -14.39
C THR A 95 4.66 17.87 -13.18
N ASN A 96 3.57 17.08 -13.15
CA ASN A 96 3.26 16.15 -12.06
C ASN A 96 3.83 14.73 -12.29
N ARG A 97 4.64 14.50 -13.35
CA ARG A 97 5.32 13.21 -13.53
C ARG A 97 6.14 12.85 -12.31
N GLY A 98 6.08 11.59 -11.90
CA GLY A 98 6.70 11.08 -10.68
C GLY A 98 5.87 11.24 -9.40
N GLN A 99 4.79 12.01 -9.44
CA GLN A 99 3.86 12.15 -8.32
C GLN A 99 2.82 11.02 -8.31
N THR A 100 2.07 10.90 -7.20
CA THR A 100 1.02 9.90 -7.06
C THR A 100 -0.28 10.40 -7.69
N ALA A 101 -0.89 9.56 -8.53
CA ALA A 101 -2.25 9.73 -9.03
C ALA A 101 -3.25 9.03 -8.10
N HIS A 102 -4.50 9.51 -8.06
CA HIS A 102 -5.59 8.97 -7.28
C HIS A 102 -6.81 8.73 -8.16
N PHE A 103 -7.56 7.65 -7.90
CA PHE A 103 -8.77 7.33 -8.66
C PHE A 103 -9.93 8.26 -8.30
N VAL A 104 -10.55 8.85 -9.30
CA VAL A 104 -11.82 9.57 -9.19
C VAL A 104 -12.98 8.61 -9.37
N ASP A 105 -12.87 7.75 -10.37
CA ASP A 105 -13.78 6.67 -10.71
C ASP A 105 -12.99 5.50 -11.34
N ASP A 106 -13.66 4.55 -11.96
CA ASP A 106 -13.06 3.33 -12.52
C ASP A 106 -12.29 3.55 -13.84
N GLN A 107 -12.24 4.78 -14.34
CA GLN A 107 -11.51 5.14 -15.57
C GLN A 107 -10.73 6.45 -15.48
N THR A 108 -10.93 7.25 -14.43
CA THR A 108 -10.39 8.62 -14.32
C THR A 108 -9.47 8.74 -13.12
N VAL A 109 -8.34 9.42 -13.32
CA VAL A 109 -7.39 9.74 -12.25
C VAL A 109 -7.21 11.24 -12.07
N ALA A 110 -6.79 11.63 -10.88
CA ALA A 110 -6.60 13.00 -10.44
C ALA A 110 -5.35 13.17 -9.59
N LEU A 111 -4.92 14.41 -9.40
CA LEU A 111 -3.80 14.76 -8.55
C LEU A 111 -4.15 14.73 -7.05
N LEU A 112 -5.33 15.25 -6.69
CA LEU A 112 -5.74 15.39 -5.29
C LEU A 112 -6.13 14.05 -4.67
N SER A 113 -5.68 13.83 -3.44
CA SER A 113 -5.83 12.55 -2.71
C SER A 113 -7.08 12.47 -1.85
N THR A 114 -7.75 13.59 -1.56
CA THR A 114 -8.82 13.66 -0.56
C THR A 114 -9.98 12.72 -0.90
N GLY A 115 -10.23 11.75 -0.03
CA GLY A 115 -11.35 10.78 -0.18
C GLY A 115 -11.17 9.76 -1.30
N ARG A 116 -9.94 9.49 -1.78
CA ARG A 116 -9.68 8.68 -2.97
C ARG A 116 -8.66 7.58 -2.74
N ALA A 117 -8.85 6.46 -3.42
CA ALA A 117 -7.86 5.39 -3.51
C ALA A 117 -6.65 5.84 -4.36
N LYS A 118 -5.46 5.40 -3.99
CA LYS A 118 -4.24 5.62 -4.79
C LYS A 118 -4.30 4.81 -6.08
N ALA A 119 -3.96 5.44 -7.21
CA ALA A 119 -3.87 4.78 -8.50
C ALA A 119 -2.45 4.28 -8.80
N GLY A 120 -1.43 5.08 -8.50
CA GLY A 120 -0.04 4.73 -8.79
C GLY A 120 0.82 5.97 -9.06
N ILE A 121 1.95 5.77 -9.75
CA ILE A 121 2.87 6.85 -10.09
C ILE A 121 2.59 7.35 -11.51
N ILE A 122 2.49 8.65 -11.67
CA ILE A 122 2.30 9.31 -12.97
C ILE A 122 3.59 9.18 -13.77
N LEU A 123 3.53 8.50 -14.91
CA LEU A 123 4.66 8.36 -15.82
C LEU A 123 4.61 9.38 -16.96
N ASP A 124 3.41 9.59 -17.52
CA ASP A 124 3.23 10.51 -18.65
C ASP A 124 1.83 11.12 -18.66
N VAL A 125 1.70 12.24 -19.38
CA VAL A 125 0.43 12.94 -19.58
C VAL A 125 0.33 13.30 -21.08
N ASP A 126 -0.75 12.87 -21.69
CA ASP A 126 -1.05 13.07 -23.10
C ASP A 126 -2.45 13.67 -23.26
N THR A 127 -2.61 14.62 -24.16
CA THR A 127 -3.88 15.35 -24.35
C THR A 127 -5.00 14.50 -24.92
N VAL A 128 -4.67 13.40 -25.60
CA VAL A 128 -5.63 12.48 -26.23
C VAL A 128 -5.84 11.23 -25.40
N ARG A 129 -4.75 10.62 -24.93
CA ARG A 129 -4.78 9.35 -24.19
C ARG A 129 -5.05 9.52 -22.69
N GLY A 130 -4.81 10.72 -22.14
CA GLY A 130 -4.96 11.02 -20.72
C GLY A 130 -3.67 10.87 -19.94
N VAL A 131 -3.69 10.15 -18.82
CA VAL A 131 -2.57 10.00 -17.90
C VAL A 131 -2.10 8.55 -17.88
N LEU A 132 -0.81 8.35 -18.16
CA LEU A 132 -0.16 7.05 -18.02
C LEU A 132 0.26 6.85 -16.56
N VAL A 133 -0.33 5.89 -15.90
CA VAL A 133 -0.07 5.58 -14.50
C VAL A 133 0.57 4.20 -14.39
N ALA A 134 1.72 4.13 -13.75
CA ALA A 134 2.25 2.87 -13.25
C ALA A 134 1.40 2.46 -12.04
N VAL A 135 0.40 1.63 -12.29
CA VAL A 135 -0.48 1.13 -11.24
C VAL A 135 0.33 0.09 -10.47
N ARG A 136 0.87 0.52 -9.35
CA ARG A 136 1.54 -0.39 -8.43
C ARG A 136 0.54 -0.89 -7.42
N TYR A 137 -0.05 -2.04 -7.67
CA TYR A 137 -0.43 -2.91 -6.59
C TYR A 137 0.88 -3.43 -5.99
N LEU A 138 1.21 -2.91 -4.83
CA LEU A 138 2.32 -3.47 -4.07
C LEU A 138 1.79 -4.73 -3.38
N PRO A 139 2.05 -5.92 -3.91
CA PRO A 139 2.04 -7.09 -3.05
C PRO A 139 3.05 -6.76 -1.94
N MET A 140 2.66 -7.00 -0.71
CA MET A 140 3.39 -6.62 0.50
C MET A 140 4.85 -7.12 0.55
N SER A 141 5.27 -7.94 -0.40
CA SER A 141 6.61 -8.56 -0.44
C SER A 141 7.71 -7.76 -1.11
N LYS A 142 7.41 -6.62 -1.78
CA LYS A 142 8.44 -5.83 -2.49
C LYS A 142 8.36 -4.32 -2.27
N ARG A 143 7.84 -3.88 -1.15
CA ARG A 143 8.03 -2.49 -0.76
C ARG A 143 9.52 -2.27 -0.51
N LEU A 144 10.19 -1.63 -1.44
CA LEU A 144 11.46 -0.97 -1.17
C LEU A 144 11.27 -0.11 0.08
N ILE A 145 11.96 -0.51 1.10
CA ILE A 145 12.08 0.05 2.41
C ILE A 145 11.98 1.58 2.34
N SER A 146 10.80 2.11 2.59
CA SER A 146 10.65 3.53 2.90
C SER A 146 11.20 3.70 4.31
N ALA A 147 12.36 4.32 4.43
CA ALA A 147 12.90 4.67 5.73
C ALA A 147 12.02 5.75 6.35
N ALA A 148 11.04 5.33 7.13
CA ALA A 148 10.31 6.25 7.98
C ALA A 148 11.20 6.59 9.17
N THR A 149 11.64 7.83 9.27
CA THR A 149 12.27 8.32 10.50
C THR A 149 11.17 8.49 11.54
N VAL A 150 11.16 7.65 12.54
CA VAL A 150 10.25 7.82 13.67
C VAL A 150 10.84 8.86 14.60
N ALA A 151 10.16 10.00 14.74
CA ALA A 151 10.55 11.00 15.71
C ALA A 151 10.20 10.51 17.12
N PHE A 152 11.20 10.47 18.00
CA PHE A 152 10.96 10.24 19.41
C PHE A 152 10.47 11.52 20.06
N ALA A 153 9.22 11.54 20.52
CA ALA A 153 8.75 12.58 21.44
C ALA A 153 9.08 12.27 22.91
N SER A 154 9.42 11.00 23.19
CA SER A 154 9.83 10.44 24.47
C SER A 154 10.76 9.25 24.23
N ASN A 155 11.32 8.67 25.28
CA ASN A 155 12.19 7.47 25.16
C ASN A 155 11.45 6.21 24.72
N ASP A 156 10.12 6.26 24.58
CA ASP A 156 9.29 5.15 24.16
C ASP A 156 8.57 5.48 22.84
N ILE A 157 8.59 4.52 21.92
CA ILE A 157 7.88 4.57 20.63
C ILE A 157 6.78 3.53 20.66
N ALA A 158 5.55 3.95 20.37
CA ALA A 158 4.44 3.05 20.10
C ALA A 158 4.10 3.10 18.60
N ILE A 159 4.19 1.98 17.92
CA ILE A 159 3.76 1.81 16.53
C ILE A 159 2.51 0.95 16.53
N ALA A 160 1.35 1.60 16.61
CA ALA A 160 0.06 0.91 16.74
C ALA A 160 -0.28 0.06 15.51
N SER A 161 0.09 0.53 14.33
CA SER A 161 -0.14 -0.16 13.04
C SER A 161 1.16 -0.21 12.26
N PRO A 162 2.01 -1.22 12.50
CA PRO A 162 3.25 -1.39 11.77
C PRO A 162 2.99 -1.58 10.27
N ILE A 163 3.77 -0.91 9.43
CA ILE A 163 3.63 -1.03 7.97
C ILE A 163 4.50 -2.19 7.50
N PRO A 164 3.94 -3.27 6.95
CA PRO A 164 4.72 -4.41 6.46
C PRO A 164 5.79 -3.99 5.44
N GLY A 165 6.99 -4.53 5.57
CA GLY A 165 8.13 -4.20 4.74
C GLY A 165 8.76 -2.82 5.01
N ALA A 166 8.27 -2.05 5.99
CA ALA A 166 8.88 -0.78 6.35
C ALA A 166 10.19 -0.97 7.13
N MET A 167 11.14 -0.07 6.90
CA MET A 167 12.32 0.11 7.74
C MET A 167 12.14 1.38 8.58
N TYR A 168 12.18 1.22 9.87
CA TYR A 168 12.12 2.32 10.83
C TYR A 168 13.53 2.66 11.29
N ARG A 169 13.90 3.92 11.17
CA ARG A 169 15.18 4.40 11.70
C ARG A 169 14.95 4.90 13.12
N ILE A 170 15.66 4.32 14.07
CA ILE A 170 15.69 4.75 15.45
C ILE A 170 16.82 5.76 15.60
N PRO A 171 16.53 7.03 15.88
CA PRO A 171 17.56 8.04 16.09
C PRO A 171 18.30 7.78 17.42
N THR A 172 19.44 8.44 17.58
CA THR A 172 20.20 8.43 18.84
C THR A 172 19.33 8.93 19.99
N THR A 173 19.21 8.15 21.04
CA THR A 173 18.39 8.49 22.21
C THR A 173 19.26 8.94 23.37
N GLY A 174 18.74 9.86 24.17
CA GLY A 174 19.41 10.33 25.41
C GLY A 174 19.20 9.42 26.62
N ALA A 175 18.39 8.35 26.49
CA ALA A 175 18.05 7.38 27.54
C ALA A 175 17.69 6.01 26.93
N ALA A 176 17.58 4.97 27.76
CA ALA A 176 17.06 3.67 27.34
C ALA A 176 15.66 3.81 26.71
N SER A 177 15.45 3.15 25.59
CA SER A 177 14.25 3.31 24.76
C SER A 177 13.52 2.00 24.58
N THR A 178 12.20 2.10 24.44
CA THR A 178 11.33 0.97 24.13
C THR A 178 10.64 1.21 22.80
N VAL A 179 10.61 0.19 21.93
CA VAL A 179 9.81 0.17 20.70
C VAL A 179 8.69 -0.85 20.89
N SER A 180 7.46 -0.39 21.05
CA SER A 180 6.28 -1.23 21.19
C SER A 180 5.56 -1.35 19.85
N LEU A 181 5.36 -2.59 19.39
CA LEU A 181 4.61 -2.93 18.20
C LEU A 181 3.17 -3.29 18.57
N GLY A 182 2.21 -2.64 17.94
CA GLY A 182 0.82 -3.06 17.95
C GLY A 182 0.55 -4.07 16.83
N ASN A 183 -0.62 -4.68 16.85
CA ASN A 183 -1.04 -5.67 15.87
C ASN A 183 -2.19 -5.19 14.96
N THR A 184 -2.59 -3.93 15.07
CA THR A 184 -3.69 -3.38 14.28
C THR A 184 -3.36 -3.41 12.79
N GLY A 185 -4.13 -4.18 12.03
CA GLY A 185 -3.94 -4.36 10.58
C GLY A 185 -2.80 -5.28 10.19
N SER A 186 -2.13 -5.94 11.15
CA SER A 186 -1.05 -6.89 10.88
C SER A 186 -1.59 -8.26 10.50
N MET A 187 -0.93 -8.92 9.55
CA MET A 187 -1.24 -10.27 9.09
C MET A 187 -0.05 -11.21 9.30
N ALA A 188 -0.33 -12.50 9.51
CA ALA A 188 0.73 -13.49 9.67
C ALA A 188 1.69 -13.44 8.48
N GLY A 189 2.99 -13.34 8.78
CA GLY A 189 4.05 -13.18 7.78
C GLY A 189 4.48 -11.73 7.54
N ASP A 190 3.81 -10.73 8.10
CA ASP A 190 4.25 -9.35 8.04
C ASP A 190 5.62 -9.18 8.70
N VAL A 191 6.50 -8.43 8.04
CA VAL A 191 7.86 -8.18 8.49
C VAL A 191 8.11 -6.68 8.56
N VAL A 192 8.69 -6.21 9.65
CA VAL A 192 9.17 -4.84 9.80
C VAL A 192 10.63 -4.85 10.25
N TYR A 193 11.34 -3.81 9.87
CA TYR A 193 12.77 -3.67 10.18
C TYR A 193 13.02 -2.42 11.00
N PHE A 194 13.96 -2.49 11.91
CA PHE A 194 14.45 -1.35 12.68
C PHE A 194 15.96 -1.24 12.53
N VAL A 195 16.43 -0.05 12.23
CA VAL A 195 17.86 0.27 12.19
C VAL A 195 18.13 1.34 13.24
N ALA A 196 19.03 1.06 14.17
CA ALA A 196 19.53 2.05 15.10
C ALA A 196 20.98 2.38 14.76
N ASP A 197 21.29 3.67 14.67
CA ASP A 197 22.61 4.18 14.26
C ASP A 197 23.67 4.10 15.36
N GLY A 198 23.41 3.41 16.43
CA GLY A 198 24.23 3.42 17.63
C GLY A 198 23.91 4.64 18.50
N THR A 199 23.94 4.44 19.79
CA THR A 199 23.67 5.53 20.72
C THR A 199 24.98 6.12 21.20
N ALA A 200 25.15 7.41 21.08
CA ALA A 200 26.38 8.10 21.55
C ALA A 200 26.57 7.95 23.07
N ASN A 201 25.54 7.54 23.82
CA ASN A 201 25.51 7.60 25.28
C ASN A 201 25.27 6.26 25.99
N GLY A 202 25.42 5.13 25.33
CA GLY A 202 25.38 3.83 26.02
C GLY A 202 24.00 3.35 26.42
N HIS A 203 22.93 3.78 25.75
CA HIS A 203 21.56 3.36 26.04
C HIS A 203 21.14 2.12 25.26
N THR A 204 20.24 1.33 25.84
CA THR A 204 19.67 0.12 25.23
C THR A 204 18.36 0.40 24.54
N VAL A 205 18.04 -0.37 23.48
CA VAL A 205 16.73 -0.38 22.86
C VAL A 205 16.07 -1.74 23.06
N THR A 206 14.86 -1.75 23.59
CA THR A 206 14.08 -2.98 23.82
C THR A 206 12.87 -2.98 22.88
N TYR A 207 12.69 -4.07 22.13
CA TYR A 207 11.51 -4.29 21.29
C TYR A 207 10.44 -5.06 22.07
N ARG A 208 9.17 -4.63 21.91
CA ARG A 208 8.03 -5.22 22.63
C ARG A 208 6.86 -5.46 21.69
N ASP A 209 6.08 -6.50 21.99
CA ASP A 209 4.72 -6.70 21.51
C ASP A 209 3.78 -6.23 22.62
N GLY A 210 3.18 -5.05 22.43
CA GLY A 210 2.49 -4.38 23.54
C GLY A 210 3.41 -4.16 24.74
N SER A 211 3.14 -4.81 25.87
CA SER A 211 3.96 -4.73 27.09
C SER A 211 5.03 -5.80 27.21
N THR A 212 5.00 -6.85 26.38
CA THR A 212 5.89 -8.02 26.48
C THR A 212 7.17 -7.80 25.68
N ALA A 213 8.33 -7.97 26.29
CA ALA A 213 9.61 -7.92 25.59
C ALA A 213 9.74 -9.11 24.64
N ILE A 214 10.03 -8.84 23.36
CA ILE A 214 10.11 -9.83 22.27
C ILE A 214 11.52 -9.98 21.69
N SER A 215 12.49 -9.23 22.21
CA SER A 215 13.89 -9.37 21.89
C SER A 215 14.75 -9.16 23.14
N ALA A 216 16.01 -9.62 23.09
CA ALA A 216 17.03 -9.12 24.00
C ALA A 216 17.19 -7.60 23.77
N ALA A 217 17.55 -6.87 24.83
CA ALA A 217 17.89 -5.46 24.70
C ALA A 217 19.12 -5.30 23.77
N ALA A 218 19.03 -4.38 22.82
CA ALA A 218 20.15 -4.06 21.99
C ALA A 218 21.27 -3.44 22.83
N THR A 219 22.52 -3.89 22.61
CA THR A 219 23.68 -3.41 23.35
C THR A 219 23.88 -1.91 23.12
N ALA A 220 24.12 -1.21 24.19
CA ALA A 220 24.41 0.19 24.20
C ALA A 220 25.62 0.55 23.30
N SER A 221 25.57 1.71 22.67
CA SER A 221 26.62 2.27 21.80
C SER A 221 26.91 1.48 20.52
N LYS A 222 26.13 0.45 20.20
CA LYS A 222 26.33 -0.33 18.98
C LYS A 222 25.18 -0.12 17.99
N ARG A 223 25.55 -0.12 16.71
CA ARG A 223 24.55 -0.21 15.62
C ARG A 223 23.88 -1.56 15.67
N HIS A 224 22.58 -1.58 15.41
CA HIS A 224 21.87 -2.85 15.31
C HIS A 224 20.77 -2.80 14.25
N LEU A 225 20.44 -3.97 13.74
CA LEU A 225 19.29 -4.23 12.89
C LEU A 225 18.37 -5.19 13.64
N ALA A 226 17.13 -4.81 13.84
CA ALA A 226 16.10 -5.72 14.30
C ALA A 226 15.15 -6.05 13.16
N GLN A 227 14.82 -7.34 13.01
CA GLN A 227 13.80 -7.84 12.12
C GLN A 227 12.69 -8.42 13.00
N CYS A 228 11.49 -7.88 12.86
CA CYS A 228 10.31 -8.35 13.58
C CYS A 228 9.30 -8.95 12.63
N ILE A 229 8.83 -10.16 12.92
CA ILE A 229 7.88 -10.92 12.12
C ILE A 229 6.62 -11.13 12.94
N TYR A 230 5.46 -10.85 12.38
CA TYR A 230 4.17 -11.13 12.99
C TYR A 230 3.72 -12.55 12.63
N ASN A 231 3.40 -13.38 13.62
CA ASN A 231 2.98 -14.76 13.38
C ASN A 231 1.46 -14.97 13.32
N GLY A 232 0.70 -13.88 13.34
CA GLY A 232 -0.77 -13.88 13.40
C GLY A 232 -1.34 -13.66 14.80
N SER A 233 -0.51 -13.68 15.84
CA SER A 233 -0.91 -13.42 17.22
C SER A 233 0.02 -12.45 17.91
N VAL A 234 1.32 -12.62 17.73
CA VAL A 234 2.36 -11.81 18.38
C VAL A 234 3.49 -11.50 17.41
N TRP A 235 4.23 -10.44 17.68
CA TRP A 235 5.49 -10.12 17.01
C TRP A 235 6.64 -10.93 17.63
N ALA A 236 7.52 -11.40 16.80
CA ALA A 236 8.80 -12.01 17.19
C ALA A 236 9.93 -11.22 16.55
N CYS A 237 10.90 -10.75 17.32
CA CYS A 237 12.03 -9.98 16.81
C CYS A 237 13.35 -10.74 16.97
N SER A 238 14.14 -10.74 15.89
CA SER A 238 15.56 -11.11 15.93
C SER A 238 16.42 -9.86 15.84
N LEU A 239 17.53 -9.86 16.55
CA LEU A 239 18.44 -8.73 16.65
C LEU A 239 19.83 -9.10 16.14
N VAL A 240 20.34 -8.31 15.19
CA VAL A 240 21.73 -8.38 14.75
C VAL A 240 22.44 -7.12 15.25
N VAL A 241 23.44 -7.31 16.09
CA VAL A 241 24.27 -6.22 16.65
C VAL A 241 25.55 -6.14 15.85
N GLY A 242 25.86 -4.96 15.34
CA GLY A 242 27.12 -4.70 14.65
C GLY A 242 28.33 -4.68 15.62
N PRO A 243 29.52 -4.74 15.08
CA PRO A 243 30.73 -4.65 15.85
C PRO A 243 30.90 -3.33 16.57
#